data_f8f6423eec9128afac595889bd1e5f9c
#
_entry.id   f8f6423eec9128afac595889bd1e5f9c
#
_cell.length_a   1.000
_cell.length_b   1.000
_cell.length_c   1.000
_cell.angle_alpha   90.00
_cell.angle_beta   90.00
_cell.angle_gamma   90.00
#
_symmetry.space_group_name_H-M   'P 1'
#
loop_
_entity.id
_entity.type
_entity.pdbx_description
1 polymer ?
#
loop_
_entity_poly.entity_id
_entity_poly.type
_entity_poly.pdbx_seq_one_letter_code
_entity_poly.pdbx_strand_id
1 'polypeptide(L)'
;VAVAAIEDVLVAVSSLVCRFPEIAGMDVNPLLADPEGVIALDARIVLDRDSPPLDARYSHLAIHPYPAELERTLTLRKSRDRVLVRPIRPDDAAMELAFFEGLSQSARRWRFLHPIKTLSAEMVARFTQVDYDRDMALVAIPLARDGAQEERIVGVARYVREMNESRC
;
A
#
# COMPACT_ATOMS: atom_id res chain seq x y z
N VAL A 1 15.53 -21.01 13.08
CA VAL A 1 15.70 -20.15 11.90
C VAL A 1 15.20 -18.76 12.25
N ALA A 2 15.98 -17.72 11.94
CA ALA A 2 15.62 -16.31 12.16
C ALA A 2 14.62 -15.85 11.07
N VAL A 3 13.33 -16.04 11.29
CA VAL A 3 12.29 -15.69 10.33
C VAL A 3 12.31 -14.20 10.00
N ALA A 4 12.44 -13.33 11.01
CA ALA A 4 12.52 -11.88 10.82
C ALA A 4 13.69 -11.48 9.90
N ALA A 5 14.84 -12.14 10.00
CA ALA A 5 15.98 -11.87 9.12
C ALA A 5 15.71 -12.29 7.66
N ILE A 6 14.89 -13.32 7.43
CA ILE A 6 14.45 -13.69 6.09
C ILE A 6 13.49 -12.63 5.55
N GLU A 7 12.55 -12.16 6.37
CA GLU A 7 11.64 -11.05 6.01
C GLU A 7 12.42 -9.78 5.64
N ASP A 8 13.44 -9.43 6.40
CA ASP A 8 14.32 -8.29 6.10
C ASP A 8 15.02 -8.44 4.74
N VAL A 9 15.47 -9.64 4.38
CA VAL A 9 16.07 -9.93 3.06
C VAL A 9 15.04 -9.73 1.95
N LEU A 10 13.81 -10.23 2.13
CA LEU A 10 12.74 -10.06 1.14
C LEU A 10 12.40 -8.59 0.93
N VAL A 11 12.33 -7.81 2.01
CA VAL A 11 12.12 -6.35 1.94
C VAL A 11 13.29 -5.65 1.25
N ALA A 12 14.53 -6.05 1.53
CA ALA A 12 15.73 -5.49 0.89
C ALA A 12 15.75 -5.77 -0.62
N VAL A 13 15.45 -7.01 -1.03
CA VAL A 13 15.35 -7.39 -2.45
C VAL A 13 14.23 -6.62 -3.15
N SER A 14 13.07 -6.53 -2.53
CA SER A 14 11.94 -5.75 -3.04
C SER A 14 12.30 -4.27 -3.23
N SER A 15 12.97 -3.67 -2.26
CA SER A 15 13.44 -2.28 -2.31
C SER A 15 14.47 -2.07 -3.42
N LEU A 16 15.36 -3.06 -3.63
CA LEU A 16 16.35 -3.02 -4.69
C LEU A 16 15.69 -3.01 -6.08
N VAL A 17 14.76 -3.93 -6.31
CA VAL A 17 14.02 -4.02 -7.58
C VAL A 17 13.17 -2.77 -7.83
N CYS A 18 12.55 -2.21 -6.80
CA CYS A 18 11.81 -0.95 -6.91
C CYS A 18 12.71 0.23 -7.30
N ARG A 19 13.96 0.25 -6.82
CA ARG A 19 14.90 1.37 -7.02
C ARG A 19 15.62 1.31 -8.36
N PHE A 20 15.84 0.12 -8.88
CA PHE A 20 16.65 -0.13 -10.08
C PHE A 20 15.81 -0.84 -11.16
N PRO A 21 15.08 -0.08 -11.99
CA PRO A 21 14.20 -0.64 -13.02
C PRO A 21 14.96 -1.44 -14.10
N GLU A 22 16.28 -1.26 -14.21
CA GLU A 22 17.15 -2.02 -15.10
C GLU A 22 17.39 -3.47 -14.66
N ILE A 23 16.93 -3.86 -13.46
CA ILE A 23 17.05 -5.26 -13.01
C ILE A 23 15.96 -6.08 -13.69
N ALA A 24 16.36 -6.90 -14.68
CA ALA A 24 15.50 -7.84 -15.40
C ALA A 24 15.30 -9.16 -14.63
N GLY A 25 16.25 -9.51 -13.76
CA GLY A 25 16.18 -10.70 -12.95
C GLY A 25 17.22 -10.72 -11.83
N MET A 26 16.89 -11.37 -10.75
CA MET A 26 17.78 -11.53 -9.61
C MET A 26 17.63 -12.94 -9.03
N ASP A 27 18.73 -13.56 -8.70
CA ASP A 27 18.80 -14.85 -8.01
C ASP A 27 19.79 -14.74 -6.86
N VAL A 28 19.37 -15.20 -5.68
CA VAL A 28 20.20 -15.24 -4.48
C VAL A 28 20.25 -16.69 -4.00
N ASN A 29 21.29 -17.42 -4.35
CA ASN A 29 21.34 -18.85 -4.13
C ASN A 29 22.78 -19.36 -3.96
N PRO A 30 23.11 -19.97 -2.80
CA PRO A 30 22.21 -20.20 -1.67
C PRO A 30 22.06 -19.02 -0.72
N LEU A 31 20.87 -18.91 -0.11
CA LEU A 31 20.61 -18.08 1.05
C LEU A 31 20.59 -18.99 2.29
N LEU A 32 21.58 -18.89 3.14
CA LEU A 32 21.65 -19.66 4.37
C LEU A 32 20.96 -18.91 5.51
N ALA A 33 20.13 -19.62 6.28
CA ALA A 33 19.42 -19.08 7.41
C ALA A 33 19.55 -20.00 8.64
N ASP A 34 19.98 -19.45 9.76
CA ASP A 34 20.12 -20.12 11.05
C ASP A 34 19.44 -19.30 12.17
N PRO A 35 19.53 -19.67 13.45
CA PRO A 35 19.00 -18.88 14.55
C PRO A 35 19.70 -17.52 14.75
N GLU A 36 20.93 -17.36 14.25
CA GLU A 36 21.76 -16.17 14.44
C GLU A 36 21.55 -15.14 13.33
N GLY A 37 21.00 -15.56 12.15
CA GLY A 37 20.73 -14.63 11.06
C GLY A 37 20.59 -15.28 9.70
N VAL A 38 20.84 -14.48 8.67
CA VAL A 38 20.77 -14.86 7.26
C VAL A 38 22.01 -14.35 6.52
N ILE A 39 22.59 -15.18 5.66
CA ILE A 39 23.72 -14.81 4.81
C ILE A 39 23.50 -15.29 3.37
N ALA A 40 23.65 -14.40 2.41
CA ALA A 40 23.72 -14.74 1.00
C ALA A 40 25.16 -15.15 0.64
N LEU A 41 25.36 -16.35 0.12
CA LEU A 41 26.67 -16.82 -0.31
C LEU A 41 26.98 -16.45 -1.75
N ASP A 42 25.94 -16.36 -2.59
CA ASP A 42 26.06 -15.90 -3.97
C ASP A 42 24.81 -15.14 -4.40
N ALA A 43 24.98 -14.15 -5.28
CA ALA A 43 23.91 -13.39 -5.87
C ALA A 43 24.21 -13.06 -7.33
N ARG A 44 23.25 -13.35 -8.19
CA ARG A 44 23.31 -13.02 -9.61
C ARG A 44 22.25 -11.97 -9.94
N ILE A 45 22.64 -10.89 -10.61
CA ILE A 45 21.74 -9.86 -11.10
C ILE A 45 21.87 -9.78 -12.63
N VAL A 46 20.74 -9.84 -13.32
CA VAL A 46 20.64 -9.64 -14.77
C VAL A 46 20.08 -8.26 -15.01
N LEU A 47 20.80 -7.45 -15.78
CA LEU A 47 20.41 -6.10 -16.14
C LEU A 47 19.87 -6.06 -17.57
N ASP A 48 18.75 -5.38 -17.76
CA ASP A 48 18.24 -4.97 -19.06
C ASP A 48 18.75 -3.55 -19.36
N ARG A 49 19.60 -3.43 -20.38
CA ARG A 49 20.19 -2.14 -20.77
C ARG A 49 19.23 -1.25 -21.56
N ASP A 50 18.16 -1.84 -22.09
CA ASP A 50 17.10 -1.15 -22.84
C ASP A 50 15.93 -0.74 -21.92
N SER A 51 16.12 -0.84 -20.61
CA SER A 51 15.13 -0.47 -19.59
C SER A 51 14.69 0.99 -19.75
N PRO A 52 13.40 1.28 -19.60
CA PRO A 52 12.85 2.62 -19.79
C PRO A 52 13.49 3.65 -18.84
N PRO A 53 13.58 4.92 -19.25
CA PRO A 53 14.13 5.97 -18.42
C PRO A 53 13.34 6.14 -17.11
N LEU A 54 13.99 6.67 -16.08
CA LEU A 54 13.48 6.88 -14.71
C LEU A 54 12.17 7.68 -14.62
N ASP A 55 11.73 8.33 -15.70
CA ASP A 55 10.46 9.07 -15.77
C ASP A 55 9.23 8.16 -15.62
N ALA A 56 9.39 6.88 -15.93
CA ALA A 56 8.37 5.85 -15.75
C ALA A 56 8.62 5.03 -14.47
N ARG A 57 8.86 5.73 -13.37
CA ARG A 57 9.14 5.14 -12.06
C ARG A 57 8.12 4.04 -11.75
N TYR A 58 8.62 2.83 -11.44
CA TYR A 58 7.82 1.64 -11.15
C TYR A 58 6.99 1.04 -12.30
N SER A 59 7.08 1.55 -13.53
CA SER A 59 6.34 0.98 -14.68
C SER A 59 6.70 -0.48 -15.01
N HIS A 60 7.86 -0.94 -14.54
CA HIS A 60 8.34 -2.32 -14.67
C HIS A 60 7.74 -3.27 -13.62
N LEU A 61 7.02 -2.76 -12.62
CA LEU A 61 6.41 -3.56 -11.56
C LEU A 61 4.95 -3.88 -11.89
N ALA A 62 4.51 -5.09 -11.55
CA ALA A 62 3.11 -5.50 -11.67
C ALA A 62 2.21 -4.79 -10.64
N ILE A 63 2.76 -4.45 -9.47
CA ILE A 63 2.10 -3.71 -8.39
C ILE A 63 3.00 -2.58 -7.98
N HIS A 64 2.47 -1.35 -7.94
CA HIS A 64 3.22 -0.18 -7.49
C HIS A 64 3.49 -0.25 -5.98
N PRO A 65 4.71 0.11 -5.55
CA PRO A 65 5.01 0.19 -4.12
C PRO A 65 4.16 1.25 -3.44
N TYR A 66 4.02 1.12 -2.11
CA TYR A 66 3.28 2.07 -1.30
C TYR A 66 3.83 3.50 -1.46
N PRO A 67 3.01 4.47 -1.90
CA PRO A 67 3.45 5.83 -2.17
C PRO A 67 3.53 6.68 -0.88
N ALA A 68 4.55 6.45 -0.06
CA ALA A 68 4.76 7.13 1.22
C ALA A 68 4.88 8.66 1.09
N GLU A 69 5.29 9.15 -0.06
CA GLU A 69 5.39 10.58 -0.37
C GLU A 69 4.03 11.30 -0.38
N LEU A 70 2.93 10.56 -0.42
CA LEU A 70 1.58 11.11 -0.33
C LEU A 70 1.09 11.28 1.11
N GLU A 71 1.85 10.83 2.10
CA GLU A 71 1.48 11.01 3.50
C GLU A 71 1.55 12.50 3.90
N ARG A 72 0.50 13.00 4.51
CA ARG A 72 0.41 14.40 4.97
C ARG A 72 -0.32 14.51 6.30
N THR A 73 0.24 15.25 7.23
CA THR A 73 -0.48 15.66 8.43
C THR A 73 -1.22 16.98 8.17
N LEU A 74 -2.52 16.95 8.41
CA LEU A 74 -3.40 18.11 8.24
C LEU A 74 -4.00 18.51 9.59
N THR A 75 -4.28 19.82 9.74
CA THR A 75 -5.04 20.33 10.88
C THR A 75 -6.43 20.73 10.40
N LEU A 76 -7.46 20.14 10.98
CA LEU A 76 -8.85 20.42 10.64
C LEU A 76 -9.21 21.86 11.04
N ARG A 77 -9.83 22.61 10.14
CA ARG A 77 -10.09 24.05 10.35
C ARG A 77 -11.01 24.33 11.55
N LYS A 78 -12.06 23.50 11.74
CA LYS A 78 -13.08 23.72 12.75
C LYS A 78 -12.67 23.20 14.13
N SER A 79 -12.31 21.92 14.22
CA SER A 79 -11.99 21.25 15.49
C SER A 79 -10.55 21.49 15.95
N ARG A 80 -9.65 21.89 15.03
CA ARG A 80 -8.20 22.02 15.25
C ARG A 80 -7.50 20.69 15.52
N ASP A 81 -8.21 19.58 15.35
CA ASP A 81 -7.63 18.25 15.47
C ASP A 81 -6.64 17.99 14.33
N ARG A 82 -5.60 17.23 14.63
CA ARG A 82 -4.62 16.80 13.65
C ARG A 82 -5.02 15.43 13.11
N VAL A 83 -4.92 15.26 11.81
CA VAL A 83 -5.16 13.99 11.13
C VAL A 83 -4.01 13.67 10.19
N LEU A 84 -3.59 12.41 10.17
CA LEU A 84 -2.72 11.87 9.13
C LEU A 84 -3.60 11.45 7.97
N VAL A 85 -3.35 12.01 6.79
CA VAL A 85 -3.91 11.55 5.52
C VAL A 85 -2.82 10.77 4.79
N ARG A 86 -3.11 9.51 4.47
CA ARG A 86 -2.17 8.63 3.79
C ARG A 86 -2.88 7.61 2.88
N PRO A 87 -2.18 7.01 1.92
CA PRO A 87 -2.71 5.87 1.19
C PRO A 87 -3.11 4.74 2.14
N ILE A 88 -4.17 4.03 1.78
CA ILE A 88 -4.62 2.85 2.54
C ILE A 88 -3.59 1.72 2.39
N ARG A 89 -3.47 0.87 3.42
CA ARG A 89 -2.57 -0.29 3.44
C ARG A 89 -3.36 -1.58 3.65
N PRO A 90 -2.83 -2.74 3.28
CA PRO A 90 -3.47 -4.02 3.60
C PRO A 90 -3.78 -4.20 5.08
N ASP A 91 -2.90 -3.72 5.98
CA ASP A 91 -3.05 -3.79 7.43
C ASP A 91 -4.22 -2.94 7.97
N ASP A 92 -4.76 -2.04 7.17
CA ASP A 92 -5.92 -1.23 7.54
C ASP A 92 -7.26 -1.98 7.46
N ALA A 93 -7.26 -3.27 7.13
CA ALA A 93 -8.47 -4.06 6.89
C ALA A 93 -9.47 -3.99 8.06
N ALA A 94 -8.99 -4.12 9.30
CA ALA A 94 -9.83 -4.03 10.49
C ALA A 94 -10.41 -2.62 10.68
N MET A 95 -9.59 -1.58 10.46
CA MET A 95 -10.01 -0.18 10.56
C MET A 95 -11.00 0.23 9.45
N GLU A 96 -10.82 -0.28 8.22
CA GLU A 96 -11.76 -0.03 7.10
C GLU A 96 -13.11 -0.70 7.37
N LEU A 97 -13.11 -1.91 7.91
CA LEU A 97 -14.34 -2.60 8.31
C LEU A 97 -15.08 -1.81 9.41
N ALA A 98 -14.39 -1.43 10.48
CA ALA A 98 -14.95 -0.65 11.56
C ALA A 98 -15.46 0.73 11.09
N PHE A 99 -14.75 1.38 10.18
CA PHE A 99 -15.19 2.62 9.55
C PHE A 99 -16.50 2.43 8.79
N PHE A 100 -16.59 1.38 7.97
CA PHE A 100 -17.82 1.06 7.25
C PHE A 100 -19.00 0.80 8.19
N GLU A 101 -18.80 0.03 9.24
CA GLU A 101 -19.82 -0.28 10.23
C GLU A 101 -20.31 0.97 10.99
N GLY A 102 -19.42 1.93 11.21
CA GLY A 102 -19.74 3.23 11.80
C GLY A 102 -20.50 4.20 10.90
N LEU A 103 -20.57 3.94 9.58
CA LEU A 103 -21.28 4.82 8.65
C LEU A 103 -22.80 4.72 8.84
N SER A 104 -23.48 5.87 8.78
CA SER A 104 -24.94 5.91 8.68
C SER A 104 -25.45 5.22 7.42
N GLN A 105 -26.69 4.76 7.43
CA GLN A 105 -27.30 4.12 6.24
C GLN A 105 -27.30 5.05 5.03
N SER A 106 -27.52 6.34 5.22
CA SER A 106 -27.46 7.34 4.15
C SER A 106 -26.04 7.49 3.61
N ALA A 107 -25.01 7.55 4.48
CA ALA A 107 -23.62 7.62 4.06
C ALA A 107 -23.19 6.39 3.27
N ARG A 108 -23.57 5.18 3.71
CA ARG A 108 -23.32 3.95 2.95
C ARG A 108 -23.95 4.00 1.56
N ARG A 109 -25.22 4.44 1.47
CA ARG A 109 -25.94 4.54 0.19
C ARG A 109 -25.26 5.52 -0.78
N TRP A 110 -24.84 6.68 -0.30
CA TRP A 110 -24.13 7.66 -1.13
C TRP A 110 -22.76 7.17 -1.60
N ARG A 111 -22.05 6.45 -0.73
CA ARG A 111 -20.71 5.92 -1.04
C ARG A 111 -20.73 4.80 -2.06
N PHE A 112 -21.71 3.89 -2.00
CA PHE A 112 -21.74 2.67 -2.81
C PHE A 112 -22.83 2.66 -3.89
N LEU A 113 -23.65 3.70 -3.96
CA LEU A 113 -24.78 3.85 -4.91
C LEU A 113 -25.85 2.74 -4.83
N HIS A 114 -25.67 1.75 -3.96
CA HIS A 114 -26.60 0.67 -3.67
C HIS A 114 -26.49 0.25 -2.19
N PRO A 115 -27.52 -0.39 -1.64
CA PRO A 115 -27.54 -0.75 -0.23
C PRO A 115 -26.60 -1.93 0.05
N ILE A 116 -25.46 -1.64 0.66
CA ILE A 116 -24.56 -2.66 1.23
C ILE A 116 -24.81 -2.70 2.75
N LYS A 117 -25.19 -3.89 3.26
CA LYS A 117 -25.44 -4.08 4.70
C LYS A 117 -24.15 -4.41 5.45
N THR A 118 -23.30 -5.26 4.88
CA THR A 118 -22.04 -5.74 5.44
C THR A 118 -20.99 -5.84 4.36
N LEU A 119 -19.72 -5.67 4.73
CA LEU A 119 -18.61 -5.99 3.84
C LEU A 119 -18.19 -7.44 4.04
N SER A 120 -18.04 -8.19 2.94
CA SER A 120 -17.39 -9.49 2.99
C SER A 120 -15.87 -9.33 3.16
N ALA A 121 -15.19 -10.39 3.62
CA ALA A 121 -13.73 -10.41 3.72
C ALA A 121 -13.05 -10.10 2.36
N GLU A 122 -13.61 -10.60 1.27
CA GLU A 122 -13.14 -10.31 -0.08
C GLU A 122 -13.29 -8.82 -0.45
N MET A 123 -14.41 -8.19 -0.08
CA MET A 123 -14.61 -6.75 -0.30
C MET A 123 -13.62 -5.92 0.52
N VAL A 124 -13.38 -6.29 1.79
CA VAL A 124 -12.38 -5.61 2.63
C VAL A 124 -11.00 -5.74 2.00
N ALA A 125 -10.59 -6.94 1.58
CA ALA A 125 -9.32 -7.15 0.89
C ALA A 125 -9.22 -6.28 -0.37
N ARG A 126 -10.25 -6.25 -1.22
CA ARG A 126 -10.30 -5.40 -2.41
C ARG A 126 -10.20 -3.91 -2.09
N PHE A 127 -10.69 -3.48 -0.93
CA PHE A 127 -10.63 -2.07 -0.53
C PHE A 127 -9.29 -1.67 0.08
N THR A 128 -8.50 -2.61 0.59
CA THR A 128 -7.23 -2.33 1.27
C THR A 128 -6.01 -2.77 0.46
N GLN A 129 -6.13 -3.80 -0.37
CA GLN A 129 -5.06 -4.29 -1.24
C GLN A 129 -5.18 -3.64 -2.62
N VAL A 130 -4.86 -2.36 -2.70
CA VAL A 130 -5.00 -1.56 -3.91
C VAL A 130 -3.71 -1.57 -4.74
N ASP A 131 -3.86 -1.52 -6.05
CA ASP A 131 -2.78 -1.18 -6.96
C ASP A 131 -2.72 0.34 -7.09
N TYR A 132 -1.75 0.95 -6.41
CA TYR A 132 -1.64 2.41 -6.28
C TYR A 132 -1.50 3.19 -7.60
N ASP A 133 -1.25 2.53 -8.73
CA ASP A 133 -1.30 3.15 -10.06
C ASP A 133 -2.73 3.25 -10.62
N ARG A 134 -3.54 2.24 -10.38
CA ARG A 134 -4.90 2.13 -10.95
C ARG A 134 -5.97 2.60 -9.98
N ASP A 135 -5.79 2.23 -8.71
CA ASP A 135 -6.71 2.51 -7.63
C ASP A 135 -5.98 3.31 -6.55
N MET A 136 -6.51 4.42 -6.14
CA MET A 136 -6.01 5.15 -4.99
C MET A 136 -7.10 5.30 -3.95
N ALA A 137 -6.80 4.92 -2.72
CA ALA A 137 -7.61 5.22 -1.57
C ALA A 137 -6.77 5.95 -0.52
N LEU A 138 -7.20 7.12 -0.12
CA LEU A 138 -6.61 7.89 0.96
C LEU A 138 -7.49 7.74 2.20
N VAL A 139 -6.87 7.43 3.33
CA VAL A 139 -7.53 7.35 4.64
C VAL A 139 -7.10 8.52 5.50
N ALA A 140 -8.01 9.01 6.33
CA ALA A 140 -7.74 10.02 7.35
C ALA A 140 -7.78 9.35 8.73
N ILE A 141 -6.68 9.44 9.46
CA ILE A 141 -6.47 8.82 10.78
C ILE A 141 -6.21 9.94 11.79
N PRO A 142 -6.99 10.06 12.88
CA PRO A 142 -6.72 11.04 13.91
C PRO A 142 -5.34 10.82 14.54
N LEU A 143 -4.70 11.91 14.91
CA LEU A 143 -3.48 11.91 15.70
C LEU A 143 -3.78 12.34 17.12
N ALA A 144 -3.35 11.55 18.09
CA ALA A 144 -3.36 11.92 19.49
C ALA A 144 -2.45 13.16 19.75
N ARG A 145 -2.54 13.75 20.94
CA ARG A 145 -1.78 14.98 21.28
C ARG A 145 -0.27 14.77 21.24
N ASP A 146 0.20 13.58 21.52
CA ASP A 146 1.60 13.14 21.44
C ASP A 146 2.06 12.87 20.00
N GLY A 147 1.12 12.88 19.02
CA GLY A 147 1.38 12.60 17.61
C GLY A 147 1.22 11.14 17.23
N ALA A 148 0.87 10.25 18.17
CA ALA A 148 0.59 8.85 17.86
C ALA A 148 -0.67 8.74 16.97
N GLN A 149 -0.70 7.75 16.06
CA GLN A 149 -1.87 7.44 15.26
C GLN A 149 -2.91 6.71 16.11
N GLU A 150 -4.16 7.12 16.02
CA GLU A 150 -5.26 6.35 16.58
C GLU A 150 -5.58 5.16 15.66
N GLU A 151 -6.04 4.05 16.25
CA GLU A 151 -6.41 2.85 15.49
C GLU A 151 -7.84 2.97 14.93
N ARG A 152 -8.12 4.07 14.23
CA ARG A 152 -9.41 4.28 13.57
C ARG A 152 -9.31 5.19 12.35
N ILE A 153 -10.07 4.88 11.33
CA ILE A 153 -10.28 5.73 10.16
C ILE A 153 -11.49 6.63 10.41
N VAL A 154 -11.37 7.92 10.08
CA VAL A 154 -12.47 8.89 10.18
C VAL A 154 -12.91 9.43 8.81
N GLY A 155 -12.19 9.11 7.76
CA GLY A 155 -12.54 9.48 6.39
C GLY A 155 -11.80 8.64 5.38
N VAL A 156 -12.46 8.34 4.27
CA VAL A 156 -11.86 7.62 3.13
C VAL A 156 -12.27 8.32 1.84
N ALA A 157 -11.29 8.64 1.02
CA ALA A 157 -11.49 9.07 -0.35
C ALA A 157 -10.85 8.06 -1.31
N ARG A 158 -11.58 7.69 -2.38
CA ARG A 158 -11.10 6.70 -3.34
C ARG A 158 -11.37 7.17 -4.76
N TYR A 159 -10.43 6.91 -5.66
CA TYR A 159 -10.67 6.92 -7.10
C TYR A 159 -10.15 5.64 -7.73
N VAL A 160 -10.77 5.26 -8.83
CA VAL A 160 -10.38 4.13 -9.67
C VAL A 160 -10.18 4.67 -11.07
N ARG A 161 -9.04 4.35 -11.69
CA ARG A 161 -8.80 4.68 -13.10
C ARG A 161 -9.54 3.65 -13.95
N GLU A 162 -10.55 4.06 -14.69
CA GLU A 162 -11.12 3.23 -15.74
C GLU A 162 -10.07 3.06 -16.86
N MET A 163 -9.74 1.82 -17.17
CA MET A 163 -8.97 1.55 -18.39
C MET A 163 -9.91 1.80 -19.56
N ASN A 164 -9.70 2.92 -20.26
CA ASN A 164 -10.37 3.17 -21.53
C ASN A 164 -9.96 2.06 -22.49
N GLU A 165 -10.88 1.16 -22.82
CA GLU A 165 -10.74 0.12 -23.85
C GLU A 165 -10.66 0.69 -25.27
N SER A 166 -10.29 1.94 -25.43
CA SER A 166 -10.23 2.65 -26.70
C SER A 166 -8.80 2.86 -27.14
N ARG A 167 -8.08 1.78 -27.41
CA ARG A 167 -7.01 1.74 -28.42
C ARG A 167 -6.97 0.34 -29.02
N CYS A 168 -7.88 0.09 -29.97
CA CYS A 168 -7.60 -0.79 -31.10
C CYS A 168 -6.75 -0.04 -32.12
#